data_a03048c94a6f6cefe82aee29e30f1ac4
#
_entry.id   a03048c94a6f6cefe82aee29e30f1ac4
#
_cell.length_a   1.000
_cell.length_b   1.000
_cell.length_c   1.000
_cell.angle_alpha   90.00
_cell.angle_beta   90.00
_cell.angle_gamma   90.00
#
_symmetry.space_group_name_H-M   'P 1'
#
loop_
_entity.id
_entity.type
_entity.pdbx_description
1 polymer ?
#
loop_
_entity_poly.entity_id
_entity_poly.type
_entity_poly.pdbx_seq_one_letter_code
_entity_poly.pdbx_strand_id
1 'polypeptide(L)'
;FERTPVNILDCGSGAAYLSFAVYHYLNDLKGLPARLVGVDTNGRLIDKSNAAAADLGLTDVCFVRSPIADYQPEIPPDMVLALHACNTATDDALLQGIRYGAGLILAVPCCHHHLNEQLENRAPFQPVLRHGILKQRFADILTDSFRALILRIMGYKTDVVEFISAEHTDRNLMIRAVKRTPPGDPAFVQEYRDLRDFWGVTPYLETLLGESFISLLRD
;
A
#
# COMPACT_ATOMS: atom_id res chain seq x y z
N PHE A 1 -9.23 -6.56 15.65
CA PHE A 1 -9.09 -7.75 14.80
C PHE A 1 -10.01 -8.85 15.32
N GLU A 2 -10.61 -9.63 14.41
CA GLU A 2 -11.52 -10.74 14.76
C GLU A 2 -10.78 -12.05 15.05
N ARG A 3 -9.51 -12.15 14.63
CA ARG A 3 -8.66 -13.33 14.79
C ARG A 3 -7.52 -13.06 15.77
N THR A 4 -7.10 -14.14 16.42
CA THR A 4 -5.92 -14.18 17.29
C THR A 4 -5.17 -15.49 17.00
N PRO A 5 -3.88 -15.46 16.64
CA PRO A 5 -3.02 -14.27 16.47
C PRO A 5 -3.39 -13.41 15.26
N VAL A 6 -3.08 -12.10 15.33
CA VAL A 6 -3.18 -11.17 14.20
C VAL A 6 -2.06 -11.48 13.21
N ASN A 7 -2.42 -11.78 11.97
CA ASN A 7 -1.45 -12.09 10.92
C ASN A 7 -1.06 -10.82 10.17
N ILE A 8 0.22 -10.50 10.16
CA ILE A 8 0.78 -9.28 9.58
C ILE A 8 1.64 -9.66 8.38
N LEU A 9 1.43 -8.99 7.26
CA LEU A 9 2.30 -9.05 6.09
C LEU A 9 2.97 -7.68 5.91
N ASP A 10 4.30 -7.64 6.02
CA ASP A 10 5.10 -6.43 5.76
C ASP A 10 5.74 -6.52 4.38
N CYS A 11 5.21 -5.74 3.45
CA CYS A 11 5.59 -5.71 2.03
C CYS A 11 6.74 -4.73 1.79
N GLY A 12 7.92 -5.24 1.40
CA GLY A 12 9.13 -4.45 1.29
C GLY A 12 9.74 -4.16 2.65
N SER A 13 9.89 -5.21 3.48
CA SER A 13 10.31 -5.09 4.89
C SER A 13 11.68 -4.45 5.10
N GLY A 14 12.54 -4.45 4.08
CA GLY A 14 13.85 -3.82 4.13
C GLY A 14 14.69 -4.31 5.32
N ALA A 15 15.13 -3.38 6.17
CA ALA A 15 15.87 -3.67 7.40
C ALA A 15 14.97 -4.12 8.58
N ALA A 16 13.69 -4.30 8.36
CA ALA A 16 12.69 -4.84 9.30
C ALA A 16 12.47 -4.03 10.60
N TYR A 17 12.92 -2.79 10.69
CA TYR A 17 12.73 -1.98 11.90
C TYR A 17 11.25 -1.78 12.23
N LEU A 18 10.42 -1.50 11.23
CA LEU A 18 8.97 -1.35 11.42
C LEU A 18 8.34 -2.69 11.79
N SER A 19 8.73 -3.77 11.10
CA SER A 19 8.24 -5.13 11.38
C SER A 19 8.42 -5.48 12.86
N PHE A 20 9.65 -5.34 13.39
CA PHE A 20 9.93 -5.60 14.80
C PHE A 20 9.19 -4.66 15.74
N ALA A 21 9.09 -3.37 15.40
CA ALA A 21 8.39 -2.38 16.23
C ALA A 21 6.89 -2.68 16.32
N VAL A 22 6.24 -3.04 15.19
CA VAL A 22 4.82 -3.40 15.16
C VAL A 22 4.57 -4.70 15.90
N TYR A 23 5.42 -5.72 15.70
CA TYR A 23 5.32 -6.98 16.41
C TYR A 23 5.43 -6.78 17.93
N HIS A 24 6.46 -6.06 18.40
CA HIS A 24 6.63 -5.71 19.81
C HIS A 24 5.44 -4.91 20.36
N TYR A 25 4.97 -3.91 19.62
CA TYR A 25 3.81 -3.10 20.03
C TYR A 25 2.56 -3.95 20.27
N LEU A 26 2.26 -4.87 19.37
CA LEU A 26 1.08 -5.72 19.50
C LEU A 26 1.24 -6.76 20.61
N ASN A 27 2.33 -7.53 20.60
CA ASN A 27 2.52 -8.63 21.54
C ASN A 27 2.80 -8.13 22.96
N ASP A 28 3.79 -7.23 23.13
CA ASP A 28 4.29 -6.89 24.45
C ASP A 28 3.55 -5.69 25.08
N LEU A 29 3.22 -4.66 24.27
CA LEU A 29 2.58 -3.47 24.81
C LEU A 29 1.05 -3.56 24.82
N LYS A 30 0.45 -4.28 23.87
CA LYS A 30 -1.02 -4.43 23.76
C LYS A 30 -1.52 -5.79 24.24
N GLY A 31 -0.64 -6.77 24.45
CA GLY A 31 -1.02 -8.13 24.84
C GLY A 31 -1.88 -8.81 23.75
N LEU A 32 -1.72 -8.40 22.50
CA LEU A 32 -2.45 -8.92 21.36
C LEU A 32 -1.51 -9.82 20.54
N PRO A 33 -1.61 -11.15 20.67
CA PRO A 33 -0.74 -12.07 19.94
C PRO A 33 -0.75 -11.79 18.44
N ALA A 34 0.44 -11.70 17.86
CA ALA A 34 0.61 -11.44 16.44
C ALA A 34 1.63 -12.40 15.83
N ARG A 35 1.46 -12.68 14.54
CA ARG A 35 2.40 -13.39 13.68
C ARG A 35 2.78 -12.46 12.54
N LEU A 36 4.07 -12.38 12.20
CA LEU A 36 4.55 -11.44 11.17
C LEU A 36 5.37 -12.17 10.13
N VAL A 37 5.04 -11.91 8.87
CA VAL A 37 5.87 -12.26 7.71
C VAL A 37 6.28 -10.99 7.01
N GLY A 38 7.60 -10.76 6.89
CA GLY A 38 8.15 -9.68 6.06
C GLY A 38 8.63 -10.24 4.73
N VAL A 39 8.34 -9.55 3.64
CA VAL A 39 8.82 -9.92 2.30
C VAL A 39 9.68 -8.81 1.70
N ASP A 40 10.82 -9.19 1.09
CA ASP A 40 11.72 -8.29 0.38
C ASP A 40 12.52 -9.05 -0.68
N THR A 41 12.96 -8.37 -1.72
CA THR A 41 13.81 -8.97 -2.77
C THR A 41 15.28 -9.05 -2.37
N ASN A 42 15.70 -8.25 -1.37
CA ASN A 42 17.08 -8.17 -0.90
C ASN A 42 17.41 -9.31 0.07
N GLY A 43 18.01 -10.39 -0.45
CA GLY A 43 18.37 -11.58 0.34
C GLY A 43 19.25 -11.27 1.55
N ARG A 44 20.20 -10.31 1.46
CA ARG A 44 21.06 -9.96 2.61
C ARG A 44 20.29 -9.36 3.77
N LEU A 45 19.27 -8.53 3.47
CA LEU A 45 18.41 -7.95 4.50
C LEU A 45 17.53 -9.03 5.11
N ILE A 46 16.97 -9.93 4.30
CA ILE A 46 16.19 -11.08 4.76
C ILE A 46 16.99 -11.96 5.71
N ASP A 47 18.21 -12.36 5.32
CA ASP A 47 19.08 -13.20 6.16
C ASP A 47 19.39 -12.49 7.50
N LYS A 48 19.72 -11.20 7.46
CA LYS A 48 20.01 -10.40 8.65
C LYS A 48 18.77 -10.27 9.56
N SER A 49 17.60 -10.07 8.98
CA SER A 49 16.35 -9.91 9.74
C SER A 49 15.93 -11.23 10.38
N ASN A 50 16.10 -12.37 9.70
CA ASN A 50 15.85 -13.69 10.29
C ASN A 50 16.84 -14.00 11.41
N ALA A 51 18.14 -13.67 11.26
CA ALA A 51 19.12 -13.82 12.33
C ALA A 51 18.74 -12.98 13.56
N ALA A 52 18.34 -11.72 13.35
CA ALA A 52 17.88 -10.85 14.45
C ALA A 52 16.61 -11.39 15.13
N ALA A 53 15.65 -11.94 14.38
CA ALA A 53 14.46 -12.57 14.96
C ALA A 53 14.84 -13.78 15.82
N ALA A 54 15.78 -14.62 15.37
CA ALA A 54 16.29 -15.78 16.11
C ALA A 54 17.01 -15.35 17.40
N ASP A 55 17.89 -14.34 17.32
CA ASP A 55 18.63 -13.80 18.48
C ASP A 55 17.68 -13.21 19.56
N LEU A 56 16.55 -12.66 19.12
CA LEU A 56 15.50 -12.13 20.01
C LEU A 56 14.52 -13.23 20.48
N GLY A 57 14.66 -14.47 20.02
CA GLY A 57 13.76 -15.58 20.38
C GLY A 57 12.34 -15.46 19.82
N LEU A 58 12.15 -14.69 18.72
CA LEU A 58 10.84 -14.45 18.10
C LEU A 58 10.48 -15.59 17.14
N THR A 59 9.64 -16.52 17.58
CA THR A 59 9.24 -17.72 16.80
C THR A 59 8.12 -17.44 15.80
N ASP A 60 7.35 -16.38 16.01
CA ASP A 60 6.22 -15.97 15.17
C ASP A 60 6.57 -14.84 14.19
N VAL A 61 7.87 -14.60 13.97
CA VAL A 61 8.38 -13.60 13.01
C VAL A 61 9.30 -14.29 12.02
N CYS A 62 9.02 -14.13 10.74
CA CYS A 62 9.90 -14.63 9.69
C CYS A 62 9.98 -13.67 8.50
N PHE A 63 11.08 -13.76 7.76
CA PHE A 63 11.31 -12.94 6.58
C PHE A 63 11.61 -13.83 5.39
N VAL A 64 10.94 -13.55 4.25
CA VAL A 64 10.98 -14.35 3.03
C VAL A 64 11.51 -13.52 1.88
N ARG A 65 12.47 -14.06 1.13
CA ARG A 65 12.94 -13.43 -0.10
C ARG A 65 11.96 -13.69 -1.23
N SER A 66 11.16 -12.67 -1.57
CA SER A 66 10.19 -12.72 -2.67
C SER A 66 9.88 -11.32 -3.17
N PRO A 67 9.57 -11.13 -4.47
CA PRO A 67 8.80 -9.98 -4.92
C PRO A 67 7.42 -9.97 -4.22
N ILE A 68 6.90 -8.79 -3.94
CA ILE A 68 5.57 -8.65 -3.28
C ILE A 68 4.47 -9.28 -4.14
N ALA A 69 4.54 -9.06 -5.46
CA ALA A 69 3.56 -9.58 -6.42
C ALA A 69 3.47 -11.11 -6.45
N ASP A 70 4.60 -11.80 -6.22
CA ASP A 70 4.71 -13.25 -6.34
C ASP A 70 4.45 -13.97 -5.01
N TYR A 71 4.48 -13.24 -3.90
CA TYR A 71 4.29 -13.83 -2.58
C TYR A 71 2.85 -14.27 -2.35
N GLN A 72 2.69 -15.50 -1.91
CA GLN A 72 1.41 -16.09 -1.54
C GLN A 72 1.43 -16.46 -0.07
N PRO A 73 0.76 -15.70 0.81
CA PRO A 73 0.73 -15.99 2.24
C PRO A 73 -0.03 -17.31 2.51
N GLU A 74 0.57 -18.18 3.32
CA GLU A 74 -0.09 -19.42 3.77
C GLU A 74 -1.34 -19.14 4.60
N ILE A 75 -1.30 -18.07 5.38
CA ILE A 75 -2.43 -17.58 6.18
C ILE A 75 -2.78 -16.17 5.69
N PRO A 76 -4.05 -15.91 5.33
CA PRO A 76 -4.47 -14.57 4.91
C PRO A 76 -4.11 -13.52 5.96
N PRO A 77 -3.45 -12.40 5.58
CA PRO A 77 -3.09 -11.36 6.50
C PRO A 77 -4.32 -10.58 6.99
N ASP A 78 -4.35 -10.27 8.27
CA ASP A 78 -5.31 -9.36 8.88
C ASP A 78 -4.85 -7.89 8.73
N MET A 79 -3.53 -7.70 8.63
CA MET A 79 -2.89 -6.40 8.43
C MET A 79 -1.83 -6.49 7.34
N VAL A 80 -1.83 -5.52 6.41
CA VAL A 80 -0.77 -5.34 5.42
C VAL A 80 -0.06 -4.01 5.66
N LEU A 81 1.26 -4.06 5.71
CA LEU A 81 2.14 -2.90 5.85
C LEU A 81 2.97 -2.72 4.58
N ALA A 82 3.21 -1.48 4.17
CA ALA A 82 4.10 -1.14 3.06
C ALA A 82 4.73 0.25 3.32
N LEU A 83 5.83 0.27 4.08
CA LEU A 83 6.46 1.54 4.45
C LEU A 83 7.42 2.06 3.38
N HIS A 84 8.12 1.17 2.68
CA HIS A 84 9.16 1.55 1.71
C HIS A 84 9.04 0.82 0.37
N ALA A 85 7.85 0.34 0.03
CA ALA A 85 7.58 -0.21 -1.28
C ALA A 85 7.51 0.93 -2.31
N CYS A 86 8.54 1.07 -3.14
CA CYS A 86 8.65 2.17 -4.08
C CYS A 86 7.84 1.93 -5.36
N ASN A 87 7.30 3.03 -5.94
CA ASN A 87 6.58 3.04 -7.20
C ASN A 87 5.42 2.01 -7.25
N THR A 88 5.42 1.12 -8.22
CA THR A 88 4.40 0.07 -8.41
C THR A 88 4.39 -1.00 -7.32
N ALA A 89 5.48 -1.19 -6.58
CA ALA A 89 5.52 -2.11 -5.45
C ALA A 89 4.56 -1.72 -4.31
N THR A 90 4.23 -0.42 -4.17
CA THR A 90 3.13 0.00 -3.29
C THR A 90 1.79 -0.57 -3.76
N ASP A 91 1.54 -0.55 -5.08
CA ASP A 91 0.30 -1.08 -5.66
C ASP A 91 0.22 -2.61 -5.49
N ASP A 92 1.36 -3.32 -5.62
CA ASP A 92 1.45 -4.75 -5.32
C ASP A 92 1.07 -5.04 -3.86
N ALA A 93 1.53 -4.22 -2.92
CA ALA A 93 1.18 -4.35 -1.49
C ALA A 93 -0.31 -4.07 -1.23
N LEU A 94 -0.88 -3.03 -1.86
CA LEU A 94 -2.31 -2.75 -1.79
C LEU A 94 -3.14 -3.90 -2.37
N LEU A 95 -2.68 -4.49 -3.50
CA LEU A 95 -3.30 -5.67 -4.08
C LEU A 95 -3.29 -6.86 -3.13
N GLN A 96 -2.19 -7.12 -2.41
CA GLN A 96 -2.13 -8.17 -1.39
C GLN A 96 -3.23 -7.96 -0.34
N GLY A 97 -3.34 -6.73 0.20
CA GLY A 97 -4.38 -6.40 1.18
C GLY A 97 -5.80 -6.59 0.65
N ILE A 98 -6.07 -6.14 -0.57
CA ILE A 98 -7.37 -6.27 -1.22
C ILE A 98 -7.71 -7.74 -1.50
N ARG A 99 -6.78 -8.48 -2.12
CA ARG A 99 -6.95 -9.88 -2.54
C ARG A 99 -7.28 -10.80 -1.37
N TYR A 100 -6.60 -10.63 -0.26
CA TYR A 100 -6.78 -11.46 0.93
C TYR A 100 -7.79 -10.86 1.93
N GLY A 101 -8.38 -9.72 1.63
CA GLY A 101 -9.41 -9.08 2.46
C GLY A 101 -8.89 -8.59 3.80
N ALA A 102 -7.64 -8.12 3.85
CA ALA A 102 -7.03 -7.62 5.08
C ALA A 102 -7.92 -6.56 5.75
N GLY A 103 -8.08 -6.64 7.06
CA GLY A 103 -8.89 -5.70 7.84
C GLY A 103 -8.26 -4.30 7.92
N LEU A 104 -6.92 -4.23 7.81
CA LEU A 104 -6.15 -2.98 7.84
C LEU A 104 -5.04 -3.01 6.81
N ILE A 105 -4.92 -1.93 6.03
CA ILE A 105 -3.79 -1.68 5.12
C ILE A 105 -3.18 -0.33 5.47
N LEU A 106 -1.86 -0.31 5.69
CA LEU A 106 -1.07 0.90 5.93
C LEU A 106 0.04 0.97 4.87
N ALA A 107 -0.01 1.99 4.01
CA ALA A 107 0.99 2.19 2.98
C ALA A 107 1.56 3.62 3.04
N VAL A 108 2.89 3.73 2.94
CA VAL A 108 3.61 5.02 2.87
C VAL A 108 4.36 5.06 1.53
N PRO A 109 3.70 5.56 0.47
CA PRO A 109 4.32 5.66 -0.84
C PRO A 109 5.40 6.72 -0.86
N CYS A 110 6.52 6.43 -1.52
CA CYS A 110 7.65 7.36 -1.60
C CYS A 110 8.02 7.81 -3.01
N CYS A 111 7.67 7.06 -4.05
CA CYS A 111 7.99 7.33 -5.45
C CYS A 111 6.81 6.96 -6.35
N HIS A 112 6.56 7.76 -7.41
CA HIS A 112 5.39 7.61 -8.28
C HIS A 112 5.78 7.91 -9.74
N HIS A 113 6.37 6.93 -10.42
CA HIS A 113 6.83 7.16 -11.81
C HIS A 113 5.78 6.73 -12.84
N HIS A 114 5.04 5.66 -12.58
CA HIS A 114 4.14 5.05 -13.54
C HIS A 114 3.09 6.02 -14.11
N LEU A 115 2.41 6.79 -13.26
CA LEU A 115 1.39 7.74 -13.72
C LEU A 115 2.01 9.00 -14.36
N ASN A 116 3.19 9.42 -13.91
CA ASN A 116 3.90 10.56 -14.49
C ASN A 116 4.18 10.38 -15.99
N GLU A 117 4.49 9.17 -16.42
CA GLU A 117 4.74 8.85 -17.84
C GLU A 117 3.48 8.98 -18.70
N GLN A 118 2.29 8.74 -18.13
CA GLN A 118 1.01 8.81 -18.82
C GLN A 118 0.43 10.25 -18.89
N LEU A 119 0.87 11.14 -17.97
CA LEU A 119 0.32 12.49 -17.92
C LEU A 119 0.76 13.33 -19.13
N GLU A 120 -0.22 13.66 -19.95
CA GLU A 120 -0.04 14.58 -21.07
C GLU A 120 -0.27 16.04 -20.67
N ASN A 121 0.37 16.93 -21.42
CA ASN A 121 0.20 18.36 -21.23
C ASN A 121 -1.16 18.82 -21.78
N ARG A 122 -2.10 19.17 -20.90
CA ARG A 122 -3.44 19.62 -21.31
C ARG A 122 -3.88 20.92 -20.63
N ALA A 123 -4.70 21.70 -21.33
CA ALA A 123 -5.31 22.88 -20.75
C ALA A 123 -6.34 22.51 -19.67
N PRO A 124 -6.44 23.30 -18.57
CA PRO A 124 -5.65 24.48 -18.22
C PRO A 124 -4.35 24.17 -17.45
N PHE A 125 -3.93 22.91 -17.32
CA PHE A 125 -2.81 22.46 -16.48
C PHE A 125 -1.42 22.65 -17.12
N GLN A 126 -1.34 23.18 -18.33
CA GLN A 126 -0.06 23.45 -19.01
C GLN A 126 0.97 24.21 -18.17
N PRO A 127 0.59 25.23 -17.37
CA PRO A 127 1.56 25.93 -16.52
C PRO A 127 2.22 25.03 -15.46
N VAL A 128 1.54 24.01 -15.01
CA VAL A 128 2.06 23.01 -14.04
C VAL A 128 2.85 21.93 -14.76
N LEU A 129 2.26 21.31 -15.79
CA LEU A 129 2.80 20.10 -16.42
C LEU A 129 4.04 20.36 -17.29
N ARG A 130 4.29 21.62 -17.73
CA ARG A 130 5.51 21.99 -18.47
C ARG A 130 6.78 21.91 -17.62
N HIS A 131 6.67 21.99 -16.31
CA HIS A 131 7.81 21.94 -15.40
C HIS A 131 7.94 20.54 -14.80
N GLY A 132 9.02 19.82 -15.13
CA GLY A 132 9.20 18.43 -14.72
C GLY A 132 9.02 18.18 -13.22
N ILE A 133 9.54 19.08 -12.37
CA ILE A 133 9.39 18.95 -10.91
C ILE A 133 7.92 19.15 -10.46
N LEU A 134 7.17 20.06 -11.07
CA LEU A 134 5.76 20.26 -10.73
C LEU A 134 4.90 19.13 -11.29
N LYS A 135 5.20 18.65 -12.51
CA LYS A 135 4.56 17.47 -13.10
C LYS A 135 4.74 16.26 -12.19
N GLN A 136 5.96 16.01 -11.67
CA GLN A 136 6.22 14.90 -10.78
C GLN A 136 5.42 15.00 -9.48
N ARG A 137 5.44 16.15 -8.81
CA ARG A 137 4.64 16.35 -7.57
C ARG A 137 3.14 16.20 -7.80
N PHE A 138 2.67 16.64 -8.96
CA PHE A 138 1.29 16.47 -9.35
C PHE A 138 0.95 14.98 -9.61
N ALA A 139 1.83 14.26 -10.29
CA ALA A 139 1.69 12.82 -10.49
C ALA A 139 1.69 12.04 -9.16
N ASP A 140 2.50 12.44 -8.18
CA ASP A 140 2.53 11.87 -6.84
C ASP A 140 1.14 11.99 -6.18
N ILE A 141 0.58 13.22 -6.14
CA ILE A 141 -0.75 13.49 -5.57
C ILE A 141 -1.84 12.70 -6.29
N LEU A 142 -1.80 12.69 -7.62
CA LEU A 142 -2.81 12.02 -8.43
C LEU A 142 -2.77 10.49 -8.25
N THR A 143 -1.57 9.91 -8.18
CA THR A 143 -1.39 8.46 -7.95
C THR A 143 -1.98 8.05 -6.60
N ASP A 144 -1.68 8.79 -5.52
CA ASP A 144 -2.19 8.47 -4.19
C ASP A 144 -3.69 8.72 -4.08
N SER A 145 -4.24 9.70 -4.82
CA SER A 145 -5.68 9.92 -4.94
C SER A 145 -6.37 8.72 -5.59
N PHE A 146 -5.82 8.17 -6.68
CA PHE A 146 -6.34 6.96 -7.31
C PHE A 146 -6.26 5.74 -6.39
N ARG A 147 -5.14 5.55 -5.69
CA ARG A 147 -4.99 4.48 -4.69
C ARG A 147 -6.07 4.56 -3.62
N ALA A 148 -6.30 5.75 -3.08
CA ALA A 148 -7.33 5.98 -2.07
C ALA A 148 -8.74 5.73 -2.61
N LEU A 149 -9.06 6.17 -3.83
CA LEU A 149 -10.35 5.92 -4.47
C LEU A 149 -10.58 4.44 -4.75
N ILE A 150 -9.58 3.75 -5.31
CA ILE A 150 -9.67 2.30 -5.56
C ILE A 150 -9.93 1.54 -4.26
N LEU A 151 -9.21 1.87 -3.17
CA LEU A 151 -9.45 1.26 -1.87
C LEU A 151 -10.86 1.52 -1.34
N ARG A 152 -11.43 2.73 -1.54
CA ARG A 152 -12.81 3.04 -1.19
C ARG A 152 -13.79 2.21 -2.00
N ILE A 153 -13.61 2.11 -3.32
CA ILE A 153 -14.41 1.25 -4.19
C ILE A 153 -14.33 -0.21 -3.73
N MET A 154 -13.15 -0.67 -3.29
CA MET A 154 -12.94 -2.02 -2.77
C MET A 154 -13.46 -2.23 -1.33
N GLY A 155 -14.21 -1.25 -0.77
CA GLY A 155 -14.92 -1.35 0.51
C GLY A 155 -14.09 -0.98 1.74
N TYR A 156 -13.02 -0.20 1.56
CA TYR A 156 -12.23 0.32 2.67
C TYR A 156 -12.60 1.76 3.00
N LYS A 157 -12.80 2.05 4.30
CA LYS A 157 -12.71 3.43 4.78
C LYS A 157 -11.26 3.86 4.70
N THR A 158 -10.97 4.81 3.80
CA THR A 158 -9.59 5.22 3.48
C THR A 158 -9.36 6.68 3.83
N ASP A 159 -8.31 6.91 4.60
CA ASP A 159 -7.80 8.22 4.95
C ASP A 159 -6.38 8.38 4.38
N VAL A 160 -6.05 9.57 3.89
CA VAL A 160 -4.68 9.97 3.58
C VAL A 160 -4.25 10.94 4.66
N VAL A 161 -3.24 10.58 5.44
CA VAL A 161 -2.82 11.34 6.62
C VAL A 161 -1.34 11.67 6.59
N GLU A 162 -0.98 12.85 7.07
CA GLU A 162 0.39 13.19 7.37
C GLU A 162 0.76 12.58 8.73
N PHE A 163 1.79 11.70 8.79
CA PHE A 163 2.16 10.98 9.99
C PHE A 163 3.47 11.46 10.62
N ILE A 164 4.28 12.21 9.86
CA ILE A 164 5.50 12.87 10.31
C ILE A 164 5.50 14.29 9.75
N SER A 165 6.01 15.26 10.52
CA SER A 165 6.12 16.64 10.05
C SER A 165 6.97 16.76 8.77
N ALA A 166 6.52 17.59 7.84
CA ALA A 166 7.25 17.89 6.61
C ALA A 166 8.66 18.49 6.83
N GLU A 167 8.98 18.95 8.05
CA GLU A 167 10.33 19.39 8.43
C GLU A 167 11.36 18.25 8.41
N HIS A 168 10.91 16.99 8.55
CA HIS A 168 11.79 15.81 8.59
C HIS A 168 11.89 15.11 7.24
N THR A 169 10.81 15.09 6.47
CA THR A 169 10.74 14.48 5.14
C THR A 169 9.53 15.00 4.38
N ASP A 170 9.67 15.14 3.06
CA ASP A 170 8.56 15.44 2.15
C ASP A 170 7.76 14.17 1.75
N ARG A 171 8.21 12.99 2.19
CA ARG A 171 7.57 11.67 1.99
C ARG A 171 6.87 11.22 3.27
N ASN A 172 5.90 11.99 3.70
CA ASN A 172 5.25 11.89 5.02
C ASN A 172 3.76 11.52 4.95
N LEU A 173 3.25 11.17 3.77
CA LEU A 173 1.86 10.75 3.61
C LEU A 173 1.72 9.24 3.84
N MET A 174 0.68 8.86 4.58
CA MET A 174 0.27 7.49 4.78
C MET A 174 -1.16 7.28 4.31
N ILE A 175 -1.37 6.29 3.48
CA ILE A 175 -2.68 5.75 3.12
C ILE A 175 -3.05 4.73 4.19
N ARG A 176 -4.10 5.04 4.97
CA ARG A 176 -4.67 4.15 5.98
C ARG A 176 -6.04 3.68 5.50
N ALA A 177 -6.20 2.39 5.30
CA ALA A 177 -7.43 1.78 4.80
C ALA A 177 -7.93 0.69 5.74
N VAL A 178 -9.16 0.84 6.22
CA VAL A 178 -9.82 -0.11 7.14
C VAL A 178 -11.03 -0.71 6.43
N LYS A 179 -11.10 -2.03 6.31
CA LYS A 179 -12.22 -2.74 5.69
C LYS A 179 -13.52 -2.45 6.45
N ARG A 180 -14.58 -2.02 5.74
CA ARG A 180 -15.85 -1.62 6.37
C ARG A 180 -17.09 -2.07 5.64
N THR A 181 -17.10 -2.01 4.31
CA THR A 181 -18.28 -2.21 3.47
C THR A 181 -17.99 -3.22 2.35
N PRO A 182 -19.02 -3.76 1.69
CA PRO A 182 -18.85 -4.43 0.42
C PRO A 182 -18.24 -3.50 -0.65
N PRO A 183 -17.57 -4.05 -1.67
CA PRO A 183 -17.10 -3.28 -2.82
C PRO A 183 -18.24 -2.70 -3.67
N GLY A 184 -17.93 -1.66 -4.47
CA GLY A 184 -18.80 -1.16 -5.52
C GLY A 184 -19.71 0.02 -5.10
N ASP A 185 -19.29 0.87 -4.14
CA ASP A 185 -20.05 2.10 -3.82
C ASP A 185 -20.11 3.01 -5.05
N PRO A 186 -21.34 3.31 -5.57
CA PRO A 186 -21.53 4.05 -6.82
C PRO A 186 -20.94 5.47 -6.80
N ALA A 187 -20.93 6.11 -5.63
CA ALA A 187 -20.39 7.47 -5.50
C ALA A 187 -18.88 7.47 -5.77
N PHE A 188 -18.13 6.54 -5.16
CA PHE A 188 -16.70 6.42 -5.38
C PHE A 188 -16.35 5.90 -6.78
N VAL A 189 -17.19 5.03 -7.35
CA VAL A 189 -17.06 4.59 -8.74
C VAL A 189 -17.16 5.78 -9.69
N GLN A 190 -18.14 6.68 -9.48
CA GLN A 190 -18.30 7.86 -10.33
C GLN A 190 -17.13 8.84 -10.17
N GLU A 191 -16.70 9.14 -8.92
CA GLU A 191 -15.52 9.97 -8.67
C GLU A 191 -14.27 9.43 -9.36
N TYR A 192 -14.08 8.12 -9.34
CA TYR A 192 -12.96 7.46 -9.99
C TYR A 192 -12.99 7.58 -11.50
N ARG A 193 -14.15 7.31 -12.12
CA ARG A 193 -14.36 7.45 -13.57
C ARG A 193 -14.08 8.86 -14.02
N ASP A 194 -14.68 9.86 -13.35
CA ASP A 194 -14.52 11.27 -13.70
C ASP A 194 -13.04 11.68 -13.67
N LEU A 195 -12.32 11.29 -12.63
CA LEU A 195 -10.91 11.62 -12.49
C LEU A 195 -10.05 10.89 -13.54
N ARG A 196 -10.29 9.59 -13.75
CA ARG A 196 -9.56 8.77 -14.72
C ARG A 196 -9.76 9.26 -16.15
N ASP A 197 -11.02 9.48 -16.53
CA ASP A 197 -11.39 9.86 -17.89
C ASP A 197 -10.95 11.32 -18.19
N PHE A 198 -11.02 12.21 -17.19
CA PHE A 198 -10.50 13.56 -17.32
C PHE A 198 -9.00 13.55 -17.65
N TRP A 199 -8.21 12.73 -16.98
CA TRP A 199 -6.77 12.65 -17.20
C TRP A 199 -6.38 11.73 -18.35
N GLY A 200 -7.24 10.79 -18.74
CA GLY A 200 -6.96 9.79 -19.78
C GLY A 200 -5.84 8.84 -19.37
N VAL A 201 -5.80 8.47 -18.10
CA VAL A 201 -4.75 7.61 -17.52
C VAL A 201 -5.32 6.29 -17.02
N THR A 202 -4.46 5.28 -16.89
CA THR A 202 -4.81 4.00 -16.26
C THR A 202 -3.89 3.77 -15.06
N PRO A 203 -4.39 3.88 -13.82
CA PRO A 203 -3.62 3.59 -12.62
C PRO A 203 -3.12 2.13 -12.60
N TYR A 204 -1.90 1.91 -12.12
CA TYR A 204 -1.32 0.56 -12.11
C TYR A 204 -2.13 -0.41 -11.25
N LEU A 205 -2.66 0.04 -10.12
CA LEU A 205 -3.53 -0.78 -9.27
C LEU A 205 -4.82 -1.23 -9.98
N GLU A 206 -5.40 -0.42 -10.88
CA GLU A 206 -6.51 -0.86 -11.76
C GLU A 206 -6.08 -2.04 -12.63
N THR A 207 -4.91 -1.92 -13.26
CA THR A 207 -4.36 -3.00 -14.11
C THR A 207 -4.15 -4.29 -13.32
N LEU A 208 -3.64 -4.21 -12.11
CA LEU A 208 -3.40 -5.36 -11.23
C LEU A 208 -4.69 -6.05 -10.78
N LEU A 209 -5.73 -5.28 -10.46
CA LEU A 209 -7.03 -5.80 -10.05
C LEU A 209 -7.81 -6.43 -11.22
N GLY A 210 -7.57 -5.94 -12.44
CA GLY A 210 -8.13 -6.50 -13.67
C GLY A 210 -9.65 -6.52 -13.71
N GLU A 211 -10.22 -7.59 -14.29
CA GLU A 211 -11.66 -7.68 -14.53
C GLU A 211 -12.51 -7.60 -13.27
N SER A 212 -12.01 -8.03 -12.13
CA SER A 212 -12.73 -7.93 -10.85
C SER A 212 -13.03 -6.49 -10.43
N PHE A 213 -12.13 -5.55 -10.76
CA PHE A 213 -12.35 -4.12 -10.54
C PHE A 213 -13.10 -3.46 -11.69
N ILE A 214 -12.76 -3.82 -12.94
CA ILE A 214 -13.40 -3.26 -14.13
C ILE A 214 -14.90 -3.55 -14.15
N SER A 215 -15.34 -4.72 -13.66
CA SER A 215 -16.77 -5.04 -13.55
C SER A 215 -17.51 -4.07 -12.61
N LEU A 216 -16.90 -3.65 -11.50
CA LEU A 216 -17.47 -2.64 -10.59
C LEU A 216 -17.60 -1.25 -11.22
N LEU A 217 -16.80 -0.99 -12.25
CA LEU A 217 -16.86 0.28 -12.97
C LEU A 217 -17.96 0.30 -14.06
N ARG A 218 -18.59 -0.82 -14.41
CA ARG A 218 -19.60 -0.89 -15.48
C ARG A 218 -21.04 -0.68 -15.00
N ASP A 219 -21.29 -0.93 -13.73
CA ASP A 219 -22.59 -0.76 -13.09
C ASP A 219 -22.77 0.66 -12.55
#